data_df7abf9cb02e2ca477ea0ed5c8fba4f9
#
_entry.id   df7abf9cb02e2ca477ea0ed5c8fba4f9
#
_cell.length_a   1.000
_cell.length_b   1.000
_cell.length_c   1.000
_cell.angle_alpha   90.00
_cell.angle_beta   90.00
_cell.angle_gamma   90.00
#
_symmetry.space_group_name_H-M   'P 1'
#
loop_
_entity.id
_entity.type
_entity.pdbx_description
1 polymer ?
#
loop_
_entity_poly.entity_id
_entity_poly.type
_entity_poly.pdbx_seq_one_letter_code
_entity_poly.pdbx_strand_id
1 'polypeptide(L)' 'MTNLGSILKTRDGTTELALDVPTFADVDKEYQHALDCGGRSVLAPTTEPWGQRTCYVADPDGNLIEIGSFVQ' A
#
# COMPACT_ATOMS: atom_id res chain seq x y z
N MET A 1 -0.20 -6.19 17.57
CA MET A 1 -0.60 -5.63 16.30
C MET A 1 0.22 -4.40 15.98
N THR A 2 0.70 -4.34 14.84
CA THR A 2 1.56 -3.25 14.45
C THR A 2 0.75 -2.04 14.04
N ASN A 3 1.08 -0.93 14.64
CA ASN A 3 0.61 0.33 14.14
C ASN A 3 1.70 0.89 13.23
N LEU A 4 1.45 0.90 11.96
CA LEU A 4 2.44 1.33 10.98
C LEU A 4 2.45 2.83 10.77
N GLY A 5 1.84 3.57 11.68
CA GLY A 5 1.75 5.00 11.48
C GLY A 5 0.94 5.33 10.25
N SER A 6 0.04 4.45 9.93
CA SER A 6 -0.72 4.60 8.71
C SER A 6 -1.66 5.78 8.80
N ILE A 7 -1.81 6.46 7.69
CA ILE A 7 -2.81 7.48 7.51
C ILE A 7 -3.78 6.94 6.49
N LEU A 8 -4.99 6.66 6.94
CA LEU A 8 -6.02 6.16 6.06
C LEU A 8 -6.82 7.35 5.58
N LYS A 9 -6.93 7.49 4.29
CA LYS A 9 -7.76 8.53 3.72
C LYS A 9 -8.46 8.00 2.49
N THR A 10 -9.71 8.41 2.35
CA THR A 10 -10.46 8.12 1.14
C THR A 10 -10.30 9.28 0.18
N ARG A 11 -10.22 8.97 -1.09
CA ARG A 11 -10.00 9.97 -2.11
C ARG A 11 -11.25 10.06 -2.97
N ASP A 12 -11.78 11.28 -3.08
CA ASP A 12 -12.87 11.60 -4.00
C ASP A 12 -14.10 10.71 -3.83
N GLY A 13 -14.43 10.37 -2.58
CA GLY A 13 -15.62 9.57 -2.32
C GLY A 13 -15.54 8.14 -2.78
N THR A 14 -14.40 7.70 -3.26
CA THR A 14 -14.21 6.30 -3.64
C THR A 14 -13.73 5.50 -2.44
N THR A 15 -13.54 4.20 -2.65
CA THR A 15 -13.03 3.32 -1.60
C THR A 15 -11.52 3.15 -1.70
N GLU A 16 -10.83 4.15 -2.20
CA GLU A 16 -9.38 4.13 -2.25
C GLU A 16 -8.79 4.57 -0.93
N LEU A 17 -7.87 3.77 -0.39
CA LEU A 17 -7.19 4.05 0.87
C LEU A 17 -5.71 4.21 0.61
N ALA A 18 -5.04 5.03 1.41
CA ALA A 18 -3.60 5.18 1.33
C ALA A 18 -2.99 4.81 2.68
N LEU A 19 -1.93 4.01 2.64
CA LEU A 19 -1.23 3.53 3.82
C LEU A 19 0.24 3.89 3.69
N ASP A 20 0.73 4.73 4.60
CA ASP A 20 2.15 5.05 4.66
C ASP A 20 2.84 4.09 5.61
N VAL A 21 3.94 3.48 5.13
CA VAL A 21 4.72 2.57 5.94
C VAL A 21 6.13 3.13 6.13
N PRO A 22 6.88 2.63 7.14
CA PRO A 22 8.14 3.28 7.50
C PRO A 22 9.22 3.25 6.43
N THR A 23 9.38 2.13 5.71
CA THR A 23 10.51 2.01 4.78
C THR A 23 10.08 1.30 3.51
N PHE A 24 10.96 1.34 2.50
CA PHE A 24 10.75 0.62 1.25
C PHE A 24 10.54 -0.88 1.50
N ALA A 25 11.31 -1.47 2.41
CA ALA A 25 11.16 -2.89 2.73
C ALA A 25 9.76 -3.17 3.28
N ASP A 26 9.20 -2.24 4.02
CA ASP A 26 7.85 -2.41 4.56
C ASP A 26 6.79 -2.35 3.48
N VAL A 27 7.03 -1.60 2.41
CA VAL A 27 6.12 -1.61 1.26
C VAL A 27 6.02 -3.03 0.70
N ASP A 28 7.17 -3.68 0.49
CA ASP A 28 7.19 -5.03 -0.05
C ASP A 28 6.53 -6.02 0.89
N LYS A 29 6.77 -5.86 2.19
CA LYS A 29 6.18 -6.75 3.20
C LYS A 29 4.66 -6.61 3.25
N GLU A 30 4.17 -5.39 3.26
CA GLU A 30 2.73 -5.16 3.33
C GLU A 30 2.04 -5.61 2.04
N TYR A 31 2.71 -5.41 0.91
CA TYR A 31 2.20 -5.91 -0.36
C TYR A 31 2.02 -7.43 -0.30
N GLN A 32 3.07 -8.14 0.12
CA GLN A 32 2.98 -9.60 0.19
C GLN A 32 1.93 -10.04 1.19
N HIS A 33 1.86 -9.36 2.33
CA HIS A 33 0.86 -9.66 3.34
C HIS A 33 -0.56 -9.51 2.78
N ALA A 34 -0.79 -8.44 2.02
CA ALA A 34 -2.10 -8.22 1.41
C ALA A 34 -2.47 -9.35 0.46
N LEU A 35 -1.52 -9.81 -0.35
CA LEU A 35 -1.79 -10.94 -1.25
C LEU A 35 -2.06 -12.21 -0.46
N ASP A 36 -1.31 -12.45 0.60
CA ASP A 36 -1.51 -13.63 1.44
C ASP A 36 -2.88 -13.63 2.12
N CYS A 37 -3.44 -12.46 2.33
CA CYS A 37 -4.76 -12.30 2.95
C CYS A 37 -5.90 -12.27 1.93
N GLY A 38 -5.63 -12.60 0.67
CA GLY A 38 -6.66 -12.68 -0.36
C GLY A 38 -6.76 -11.46 -1.24
N GLY A 39 -5.85 -10.51 -1.10
CA GLY A 39 -5.83 -9.34 -1.97
C GLY A 39 -5.29 -9.66 -3.34
N ARG A 40 -5.49 -8.73 -4.26
CA ARG A 40 -5.08 -8.87 -5.64
C ARG A 40 -4.11 -7.74 -6.01
N SER A 41 -3.03 -8.08 -6.72
CA SER A 41 -2.08 -7.08 -7.15
C SER A 41 -2.66 -6.21 -8.25
N VAL A 42 -2.59 -4.90 -8.07
CA VAL A 42 -2.94 -3.92 -9.10
C VAL A 42 -1.67 -3.30 -9.66
N LEU A 43 -0.70 -3.00 -8.79
CA LEU A 43 0.62 -2.56 -9.17
C LEU A 43 1.61 -3.13 -8.18
N ALA A 44 2.54 -3.96 -8.65
CA ALA A 44 3.59 -4.52 -7.79
C ALA A 44 4.50 -3.40 -7.28
N PRO A 45 5.20 -3.61 -6.16
CA PRO A 45 6.08 -2.58 -5.61
C PRO A 45 7.06 -2.04 -6.65
N THR A 46 7.08 -0.73 -6.77
CA THR A 46 7.86 -0.01 -7.78
C THR A 46 8.48 1.22 -7.13
N THR A 47 9.76 1.47 -7.39
CA THR A 47 10.39 2.68 -6.93
C THR A 47 10.25 3.74 -8.01
N GLU A 48 9.57 4.82 -7.67
CA GLU A 48 9.24 5.88 -8.62
C GLU A 48 10.38 6.89 -8.73
N PRO A 49 10.43 7.63 -9.84
CA PRO A 49 11.53 8.62 -10.03
C PRO A 49 11.55 9.72 -8.97
N TRP A 50 10.43 9.99 -8.31
CA TRP A 50 10.39 11.03 -7.27
C TRP A 50 10.77 10.50 -5.89
N GLY A 51 11.30 9.28 -5.81
CA GLY A 51 11.86 8.76 -4.56
C GLY A 51 10.88 8.01 -3.68
N GLN A 52 9.74 7.67 -4.18
CA GLN A 52 8.74 6.90 -3.45
C GLN A 52 8.75 5.46 -3.95
N ARG A 53 8.68 4.50 -3.02
CA ARG A 53 8.34 3.13 -3.40
C ARG A 53 6.89 2.91 -3.05
N THR A 54 6.12 2.43 -4.01
CA THR A 54 4.68 2.30 -3.84
C THR A 54 4.16 1.05 -4.53
N CYS A 55 3.02 0.57 -4.06
CA CYS A 55 2.29 -0.49 -4.70
C CYS A 55 0.80 -0.25 -4.53
N TYR A 56 0.00 -0.95 -5.34
CA TYR A 56 -1.45 -0.90 -5.22
C TYR A 56 -1.98 -2.32 -5.17
N VAL A 57 -2.85 -2.56 -4.21
CA VAL A 57 -3.54 -3.85 -4.08
C VAL A 57 -5.03 -3.60 -3.96
N ALA A 58 -5.83 -4.55 -4.41
CA ALA A 58 -7.27 -4.51 -4.20
C ALA A 58 -7.61 -5.57 -3.16
N ASP A 59 -8.45 -5.22 -2.18
CA ASP A 59 -8.89 -6.21 -1.21
C ASP A 59 -10.01 -7.07 -1.83
N PRO A 60 -10.45 -8.14 -1.13
CA PRO A 60 -11.48 -9.03 -1.69
C PRO A 60 -12.79 -8.31 -1.99
N ASP A 61 -13.05 -7.18 -1.35
CA ASP A 61 -14.27 -6.40 -1.59
C ASP A 61 -14.10 -5.40 -2.72
N GLY A 62 -12.92 -5.34 -3.32
CA GLY A 62 -12.65 -4.44 -4.44
C GLY A 62 -12.15 -3.08 -4.03
N ASN A 63 -11.84 -2.85 -2.77
CA ASN A 63 -11.28 -1.57 -2.33
C ASN A 63 -9.84 -1.47 -2.76
N LEU A 64 -9.45 -0.31 -3.30
CA LEU A 64 -8.09 -0.08 -3.75
C LEU A 64 -7.27 0.50 -2.60
N ILE A 65 -6.09 -0.08 -2.38
CA ILE A 65 -5.21 0.32 -1.30
C ILE A 65 -3.85 0.66 -1.88
N GLU A 66 -3.40 1.89 -1.64
CA GLU A 66 -2.04 2.32 -1.98
C GLU A 66 -1.16 2.16 -0.76
N ILE A 67 0.00 1.53 -0.92
CA ILE A 67 0.97 1.36 0.16
C ILE A 67 2.27 1.99 -0.31
N GLY A 68 2.81 2.92 0.47
CA GLY A 68 3.99 3.63 0.02
C GLY A 68 4.88 4.13 1.12
N SER A 69 6.13 4.43 0.75
CA SER A 69 7.11 5.03 1.63
C SER A 69 8.09 5.85 0.81
N PHE A 70 8.63 6.91 1.44
CA PHE A 70 9.71 7.71 0.86
C PHE A 70 11.05 7.39 1.52
N VAL A 71 11.12 6.39 2.39
CA VAL A 71 12.33 6.06 3.17
C VAL A 71 12.87 4.73 2.71
N GLN A 72 14.13 4.76 2.26
CA GLN A 72 14.81 3.53 1.82
C GLN A 72 15.06 2.55 2.95
#